data_55dd90f87b933dd82c29d407527686a7
#
_entry.id   55dd90f87b933dd82c29d407527686a7
#
_cell.length_a   1.000
_cell.length_b   1.000
_cell.length_c   1.000
_cell.angle_alpha   90.00
_cell.angle_beta   90.00
_cell.angle_gamma   90.00
#
_symmetry.space_group_name_H-M   'P 1'
#
loop_
_entity.id
_entity.type
_entity.pdbx_description
1 polymer ?
#
loop_
_entity_poly.entity_id
_entity_poly.type
_entity_poly.pdbx_seq_one_letter_code
_entity_poly.pdbx_strand_id
1 'polypeptide(L)'
;QDIYQENRIKEVLTSCSNITILKDEAHHIYSFERAWKKILRGLHGDLASRYGQGVNMELDFSATPKTETGALFPWIIVDFSLKEAIEMNIVKLPLKGKVKNAQELASNKTVERYRAWIDAGIRRWREYKEALRPLAKKPVLFFQCPENEEADEVFEYLNSAVPDLKDKVLLIHTDSTGEVKKSDLPKARDFAKNIDDPDPEKNPYEAIVSTMMLNEGWDVRNVNVIVGLRSYTSKRRVLPEQVIGRGLRKMFPEEEANVAKSINVLEVIGPPGLMDILEELETQEGIKFAEFETEKTLNLTTIFVDENKLDKDLEIPVLSPRIIIREFHLDESVIDKLPSLSIQLENKILEMEYVAVDMLKGLEVIKRKWDLPVPQDSKSVIAYYTDQILRELKIGGAFASFYPLVKKYVTEKLFTEKVNLDDPRVLYKLSSPEVQTQIVRLFVNAFKDLTFTEREPELGDFLKLSDTRPFVWSKEVFPANKCVFNYVACDNNFEVEFAKFLDRAEDVVAFSKIVPKIGFFVEYRDSGGNLRLYYPDFLVYTNDMQHIVIETKGREDIDVPLKDRRIRAWCQDATNLTKNKWSFIRVDQEAFEKFRFKSLSELISAIEV
;
A
#
# COMPACT_ATOMS: atom_id res chain seq x y z
N GLN A 1 18.76 24.56 -34.26
CA GLN A 1 17.34 24.15 -34.13
C GLN A 1 16.86 24.24 -32.68
N ASP A 2 17.70 23.85 -31.68
CA ASP A 2 17.33 23.83 -30.25
C ASP A 2 17.13 25.23 -29.67
N ILE A 3 18.01 26.20 -29.94
CA ILE A 3 17.92 27.59 -29.44
C ILE A 3 16.63 28.29 -29.91
N TYR A 4 16.16 28.01 -31.13
CA TYR A 4 14.94 28.60 -31.64
C TYR A 4 13.69 28.02 -30.94
N GLN A 5 13.69 26.74 -30.61
CA GLN A 5 12.61 26.11 -29.86
C GLN A 5 12.59 26.57 -28.41
N GLU A 6 13.74 26.70 -27.74
CA GLU A 6 13.84 27.23 -26.38
C GLU A 6 13.31 28.65 -26.27
N ASN A 7 13.67 29.55 -27.21
CA ASN A 7 13.16 30.91 -27.23
C ASN A 7 11.65 30.95 -27.43
N ARG A 8 11.11 30.12 -28.34
CA ARG A 8 9.68 30.03 -28.58
C ARG A 8 8.88 29.52 -27.38
N ILE A 9 9.38 28.52 -26.68
CA ILE A 9 8.79 28.03 -25.42
C ILE A 9 8.79 29.13 -24.37
N LYS A 10 9.90 29.83 -24.22
CA LYS A 10 10.02 30.96 -23.28
C LYS A 10 9.03 32.09 -23.61
N GLU A 11 8.90 32.45 -24.86
CA GLU A 11 7.92 33.46 -25.32
C GLU A 11 6.49 33.05 -25.00
N VAL A 12 6.11 31.81 -25.26
CA VAL A 12 4.78 31.26 -24.93
C VAL A 12 4.53 31.31 -23.44
N LEU A 13 5.44 30.80 -22.63
CA LEU A 13 5.31 30.78 -21.17
C LEU A 13 5.23 32.20 -20.59
N THR A 14 6.07 33.13 -21.05
CA THR A 14 6.05 34.53 -20.58
C THR A 14 4.90 35.35 -21.12
N SER A 15 4.10 34.83 -22.04
CA SER A 15 2.84 35.48 -22.49
C SER A 15 1.65 35.20 -21.54
N CYS A 16 1.76 34.25 -20.63
CA CYS A 16 0.73 33.89 -19.67
C CYS A 16 0.98 34.56 -18.31
N SER A 17 -0.04 35.16 -17.69
CA SER A 17 0.07 35.85 -16.41
C SER A 17 -0.06 34.89 -15.20
N ASN A 18 -0.71 33.73 -15.38
CA ASN A 18 -0.92 32.74 -14.33
C ASN A 18 -0.32 31.41 -14.77
N ILE A 19 0.85 31.08 -14.22
CA ILE A 19 1.54 29.82 -14.50
C ILE A 19 1.60 28.97 -13.23
N THR A 20 1.11 27.75 -13.34
CA THR A 20 1.32 26.67 -12.36
C THR A 20 2.30 25.67 -12.96
N ILE A 21 3.31 25.29 -12.19
CA ILE A 21 4.33 24.34 -12.59
C ILE A 21 4.09 23.03 -11.84
N LEU A 22 3.91 21.95 -12.59
CA LEU A 22 3.85 20.59 -12.05
C LEU A 22 5.20 19.91 -12.33
N LYS A 23 5.89 19.46 -11.29
CA LYS A 23 7.19 18.80 -11.42
C LYS A 23 7.08 17.37 -10.94
N ASP A 24 7.30 16.42 -11.83
CA ASP A 24 7.47 15.01 -11.50
C ASP A 24 8.93 14.74 -11.13
N GLU A 25 9.17 13.75 -10.28
CA GLU A 25 10.48 13.40 -9.73
C GLU A 25 11.23 14.63 -9.18
N ALA A 26 10.53 15.47 -8.43
CA ALA A 26 11.00 16.78 -8.01
C ALA A 26 12.28 16.75 -7.14
N HIS A 27 12.58 15.60 -6.52
CA HIS A 27 13.83 15.42 -5.77
C HIS A 27 15.09 15.64 -6.61
N HIS A 28 15.02 15.44 -7.94
CA HIS A 28 16.12 15.73 -8.86
C HIS A 28 16.37 17.24 -9.06
N ILE A 29 15.40 18.09 -8.75
CA ILE A 29 15.47 19.53 -9.01
C ILE A 29 15.96 20.31 -7.79
N TYR A 30 15.91 19.71 -6.60
CA TYR A 30 16.23 20.38 -5.33
C TYR A 30 17.73 20.66 -5.09
N SER A 31 18.62 20.18 -5.95
CA SER A 31 20.04 20.58 -5.92
C SER A 31 20.22 22.03 -6.36
N PHE A 32 20.94 22.81 -5.56
CA PHE A 32 21.14 24.24 -5.80
C PHE A 32 21.85 24.57 -7.12
N GLU A 33 22.58 23.64 -7.68
CA GLU A 33 23.45 23.84 -8.86
C GLU A 33 22.83 23.37 -10.19
N ARG A 34 21.67 22.75 -10.18
CA ARG A 34 21.08 22.16 -11.40
C ARG A 34 20.48 23.21 -12.32
N ALA A 35 20.63 22.99 -13.64
CA ALA A 35 20.17 23.87 -14.70
C ALA A 35 18.67 24.21 -14.59
N TRP A 36 17.83 23.25 -14.22
CA TRP A 36 16.39 23.41 -14.04
C TRP A 36 16.01 24.51 -13.03
N LYS A 37 16.69 24.57 -11.90
CA LYS A 37 16.41 25.59 -10.88
C LYS A 37 16.75 27.01 -11.37
N LYS A 38 17.79 27.13 -12.19
CA LYS A 38 18.15 28.41 -12.83
C LYS A 38 17.09 28.85 -13.85
N ILE A 39 16.57 27.89 -14.65
CA ILE A 39 15.52 28.13 -15.63
C ILE A 39 14.22 28.58 -14.94
N LEU A 40 13.80 27.87 -13.89
CA LEU A 40 12.58 28.21 -13.13
C LEU A 40 12.67 29.58 -12.45
N ARG A 41 13.82 29.92 -11.86
CA ARG A 41 14.07 31.24 -11.29
C ARG A 41 14.06 32.33 -12.36
N GLY A 42 14.64 32.07 -13.52
CA GLY A 42 14.60 32.99 -14.66
C GLY A 42 13.17 33.25 -15.12
N LEU A 43 12.37 32.19 -15.30
CA LEU A 43 10.97 32.30 -15.66
C LEU A 43 10.18 33.09 -14.61
N HIS A 44 10.36 32.79 -13.32
CA HIS A 44 9.71 33.53 -12.25
C HIS A 44 10.06 35.03 -12.28
N GLY A 45 11.33 35.37 -12.50
CA GLY A 45 11.79 36.75 -12.62
C GLY A 45 11.22 37.48 -13.83
N ASP A 46 11.17 36.80 -14.99
CA ASP A 46 10.60 37.38 -16.24
C ASP A 46 9.09 37.66 -16.08
N LEU A 47 8.35 36.73 -15.44
CA LEU A 47 6.92 36.91 -15.14
C LEU A 47 6.67 38.03 -14.13
N ALA A 48 7.46 38.06 -13.06
CA ALA A 48 7.35 39.09 -12.03
C ALA A 48 7.63 40.49 -12.61
N SER A 49 8.59 40.62 -13.53
CA SER A 49 8.91 41.87 -14.20
C SER A 49 7.80 42.31 -15.13
N ARG A 50 7.09 41.37 -15.78
CA ARG A 50 6.08 41.67 -16.78
C ARG A 50 4.68 41.90 -16.20
N TYR A 51 4.31 41.12 -15.16
CA TYR A 51 2.94 41.10 -14.64
C TYR A 51 2.85 41.49 -13.14
N GLY A 52 3.98 41.85 -12.49
CA GLY A 52 4.02 42.15 -11.06
C GLY A 52 3.92 40.94 -10.16
N GLN A 53 3.76 39.73 -10.72
CA GLN A 53 3.73 38.44 -10.02
C GLN A 53 4.51 37.37 -10.80
N GLY A 54 5.27 36.55 -10.11
CA GLY A 54 6.04 35.45 -10.73
C GLY A 54 5.18 34.21 -11.03
N VAL A 55 5.81 33.04 -10.97
CA VAL A 55 5.09 31.75 -11.01
C VAL A 55 4.09 31.71 -9.87
N ASN A 56 2.84 31.39 -10.19
CA ASN A 56 1.73 31.43 -9.25
C ASN A 56 1.80 30.28 -8.23
N MET A 57 2.11 29.08 -8.70
CA MET A 57 2.18 27.87 -7.86
C MET A 57 3.15 26.87 -8.46
N GLU A 58 3.89 26.18 -7.59
CA GLU A 58 4.68 25.00 -7.95
C GLU A 58 4.17 23.82 -7.14
N LEU A 59 3.86 22.71 -7.82
CA LEU A 59 3.46 21.44 -7.21
C LEU A 59 4.51 20.39 -7.57
N ASP A 60 5.17 19.88 -6.54
CA ASP A 60 6.25 18.93 -6.63
C ASP A 60 5.73 17.53 -6.31
N PHE A 61 5.91 16.58 -7.23
CA PHE A 61 5.60 15.18 -7.04
C PHE A 61 6.89 14.40 -6.92
N SER A 62 7.04 13.57 -5.89
CA SER A 62 8.22 12.75 -5.66
C SER A 62 7.88 11.55 -4.79
N ALA A 63 8.44 10.38 -5.12
CA ALA A 63 8.39 9.21 -4.26
C ALA A 63 9.29 9.36 -3.02
N THR A 64 10.30 10.25 -3.10
CA THR A 64 11.26 10.51 -2.02
C THR A 64 11.34 12.02 -1.78
N PRO A 65 10.44 12.62 -0.99
CA PRO A 65 10.38 14.07 -0.78
C PRO A 65 11.50 14.55 0.17
N LYS A 66 12.74 14.20 -0.17
CA LYS A 66 13.97 14.54 0.57
C LYS A 66 14.95 15.25 -0.35
N THR A 67 15.68 16.19 0.22
CA THR A 67 16.84 16.81 -0.44
C THR A 67 18.01 15.84 -0.51
N GLU A 68 19.04 16.16 -1.27
CA GLU A 68 20.29 15.37 -1.33
C GLU A 68 20.97 15.20 0.04
N THR A 69 20.72 16.10 0.98
CA THR A 69 21.20 16.02 2.36
C THR A 69 20.33 15.16 3.28
N GLY A 70 19.22 14.60 2.75
CA GLY A 70 18.27 13.79 3.52
C GLY A 70 17.21 14.59 4.27
N ALA A 71 17.21 15.93 4.20
CA ALA A 71 16.18 16.76 4.81
C ALA A 71 14.87 16.67 4.00
N LEU A 72 13.72 16.55 4.69
CA LEU A 72 12.40 16.57 4.06
C LEU A 72 12.14 17.91 3.37
N PHE A 73 11.31 17.89 2.33
CA PHE A 73 10.82 19.11 1.69
C PHE A 73 10.02 19.93 2.70
N PRO A 74 10.12 21.27 2.66
CA PRO A 74 9.52 22.14 3.69
C PRO A 74 7.99 22.12 3.71
N TRP A 75 7.35 21.77 2.59
CA TRP A 75 5.90 21.71 2.45
C TRP A 75 5.50 20.39 1.78
N ILE A 76 5.12 19.42 2.58
CA ILE A 76 4.51 18.17 2.11
C ILE A 76 3.00 18.31 2.32
N ILE A 77 2.25 18.49 1.23
CA ILE A 77 0.79 18.66 1.26
C ILE A 77 0.11 17.31 1.42
N VAL A 78 0.62 16.31 0.72
CA VAL A 78 0.17 14.92 0.80
C VAL A 78 1.39 14.04 0.86
N ASP A 79 1.45 13.18 1.86
CA ASP A 79 2.41 12.09 1.95
C ASP A 79 1.61 10.79 2.06
N PHE A 80 1.88 9.86 1.15
CA PHE A 80 1.22 8.58 1.07
C PHE A 80 2.26 7.49 1.33
N SER A 81 2.31 7.00 2.56
CA SER A 81 3.33 6.04 2.99
C SER A 81 3.18 4.68 2.30
N LEU A 82 4.29 3.93 2.21
CA LEU A 82 4.26 2.55 1.72
C LEU A 82 3.31 1.68 2.57
N LYS A 83 3.24 1.94 3.87
CA LYS A 83 2.31 1.26 4.77
C LYS A 83 0.86 1.46 4.35
N GLU A 84 0.45 2.70 4.13
CA GLU A 84 -0.90 3.02 3.67
C GLU A 84 -1.18 2.41 2.31
N ALA A 85 -0.20 2.46 1.38
CA ALA A 85 -0.33 1.85 0.06
C ALA A 85 -0.55 0.33 0.13
N ILE A 86 0.11 -0.37 1.06
CA ILE A 86 -0.09 -1.80 1.30
C ILE A 86 -1.45 -2.06 1.97
N GLU A 87 -1.80 -1.30 3.02
CA GLU A 87 -3.06 -1.45 3.74
C GLU A 87 -4.28 -1.20 2.84
N MET A 88 -4.20 -0.15 2.00
CA MET A 88 -5.23 0.18 1.02
C MET A 88 -5.14 -0.67 -0.25
N ASN A 89 -4.23 -1.61 -0.31
CA ASN A 89 -4.01 -2.49 -1.45
C ASN A 89 -3.79 -1.73 -2.78
N ILE A 90 -3.09 -0.62 -2.76
CA ILE A 90 -2.69 0.13 -3.96
C ILE A 90 -1.48 -0.52 -4.62
N VAL A 91 -0.62 -1.16 -3.81
CA VAL A 91 0.57 -1.90 -4.24
C VAL A 91 0.46 -3.38 -3.88
N LYS A 92 1.37 -4.20 -4.43
CA LYS A 92 1.51 -5.60 -4.03
C LYS A 92 1.88 -5.74 -2.55
N LEU A 93 1.49 -6.87 -1.96
CA LEU A 93 1.96 -7.27 -0.64
C LEU A 93 3.39 -7.81 -0.75
N PRO A 94 4.39 -7.18 -0.10
CA PRO A 94 5.75 -7.71 -0.09
C PRO A 94 5.87 -8.89 0.90
N LEU A 95 6.55 -9.96 0.46
CA LEU A 95 6.81 -11.15 1.25
C LEU A 95 8.31 -11.43 1.29
N LYS A 96 8.84 -11.78 2.45
CA LYS A 96 10.23 -12.25 2.63
C LYS A 96 10.30 -13.76 2.49
N GLY A 97 11.03 -14.26 1.49
CA GLY A 97 11.23 -15.68 1.25
C GLY A 97 12.42 -16.23 2.02
N LYS A 98 12.17 -17.11 2.99
CA LYS A 98 13.21 -17.85 3.71
C LYS A 98 13.50 -19.18 3.02
N VAL A 99 14.76 -19.40 2.65
CA VAL A 99 15.25 -20.67 2.14
C VAL A 99 15.89 -21.41 3.30
N LYS A 100 15.31 -22.55 3.70
CA LYS A 100 15.80 -23.34 4.84
C LYS A 100 17.20 -23.89 4.58
N ASN A 101 18.04 -23.78 5.57
CA ASN A 101 19.42 -24.30 5.54
C ASN A 101 20.28 -23.79 4.37
N ALA A 102 19.85 -22.70 3.71
CA ALA A 102 20.65 -22.10 2.64
C ALA A 102 21.87 -21.37 3.23
N GLN A 103 22.99 -21.54 2.57
CA GLN A 103 24.23 -20.82 2.87
C GLN A 103 24.92 -20.41 1.58
N GLU A 104 25.66 -19.31 1.63
CA GLU A 104 26.53 -18.92 0.52
C GLU A 104 27.68 -19.92 0.42
N LEU A 105 27.83 -20.50 -0.77
CA LEU A 105 28.94 -21.42 -1.02
C LEU A 105 30.23 -20.64 -1.24
N ALA A 106 31.35 -21.21 -0.84
CA ALA A 106 32.67 -20.62 -1.04
C ALA A 106 33.11 -20.78 -2.52
N SER A 107 32.53 -19.96 -3.40
CA SER A 107 32.84 -19.93 -4.83
C SER A 107 32.96 -18.49 -5.33
N ASN A 108 33.83 -18.28 -6.31
CA ASN A 108 33.92 -17.01 -7.04
C ASN A 108 32.83 -16.88 -8.12
N LYS A 109 32.16 -17.97 -8.45
CA LYS A 109 31.04 -17.95 -9.40
C LYS A 109 29.75 -17.63 -8.68
N THR A 110 29.05 -16.63 -9.14
CA THR A 110 27.79 -16.14 -8.59
C THR A 110 26.72 -17.21 -8.56
N VAL A 111 26.56 -17.95 -9.65
CA VAL A 111 25.58 -19.04 -9.74
C VAL A 111 25.86 -20.16 -8.73
N GLU A 112 27.13 -20.50 -8.50
CA GLU A 112 27.48 -21.51 -7.49
C GLU A 112 27.26 -20.97 -6.09
N ARG A 113 27.75 -19.74 -5.80
CA ARG A 113 27.65 -19.10 -4.48
C ARG A 113 26.21 -18.99 -4.02
N TYR A 114 25.30 -18.54 -4.87
CA TYR A 114 23.90 -18.24 -4.52
C TYR A 114 22.91 -19.29 -5.02
N ARG A 115 23.38 -20.50 -5.32
CA ARG A 115 22.59 -21.57 -5.95
C ARG A 115 21.25 -21.83 -5.28
N ALA A 116 21.21 -21.89 -3.95
CA ALA A 116 20.00 -22.18 -3.19
C ALA A 116 18.88 -21.14 -3.44
N TRP A 117 19.25 -19.87 -3.51
CA TRP A 117 18.28 -18.79 -3.73
C TRP A 117 17.85 -18.68 -5.19
N ILE A 118 18.76 -18.94 -6.13
CA ILE A 118 18.44 -19.00 -7.56
C ILE A 118 17.42 -20.11 -7.83
N ASP A 119 17.68 -21.31 -7.33
CA ASP A 119 16.78 -22.46 -7.51
C ASP A 119 15.43 -22.24 -6.82
N ALA A 120 15.42 -21.61 -5.63
CA ALA A 120 14.20 -21.23 -4.94
C ALA A 120 13.37 -20.23 -5.76
N GLY A 121 13.99 -19.19 -6.31
CA GLY A 121 13.31 -18.20 -7.15
C GLY A 121 12.72 -18.81 -8.42
N ILE A 122 13.46 -19.69 -9.11
CA ILE A 122 12.97 -20.40 -10.30
C ILE A 122 11.76 -21.29 -9.95
N ARG A 123 11.81 -22.01 -8.83
CA ARG A 123 10.69 -22.83 -8.37
C ARG A 123 9.45 -21.99 -8.10
N ARG A 124 9.59 -20.90 -7.34
CA ARG A 124 8.47 -20.00 -7.02
C ARG A 124 7.87 -19.38 -8.27
N TRP A 125 8.69 -18.93 -9.21
CA TRP A 125 8.22 -18.41 -10.49
C TRP A 125 7.43 -19.47 -11.30
N ARG A 126 7.86 -20.74 -11.32
CA ARG A 126 7.11 -21.82 -11.97
C ARG A 126 5.73 -22.02 -11.34
N GLU A 127 5.64 -21.98 -10.02
CA GLU A 127 4.37 -22.09 -9.29
C GLU A 127 3.42 -20.93 -9.68
N TYR A 128 3.93 -19.68 -9.75
CA TYR A 128 3.14 -18.54 -10.23
C TYR A 128 2.73 -18.69 -11.69
N LYS A 129 3.60 -19.19 -12.54
CA LYS A 129 3.33 -19.40 -13.95
C LYS A 129 2.14 -20.34 -14.16
N GLU A 130 2.10 -21.45 -13.46
CA GLU A 130 0.97 -22.39 -13.51
C GLU A 130 -0.30 -21.79 -12.91
N ALA A 131 -0.20 -21.13 -11.78
CA ALA A 131 -1.33 -20.52 -11.09
C ALA A 131 -1.99 -19.37 -11.88
N LEU A 132 -1.19 -18.55 -12.58
CA LEU A 132 -1.67 -17.39 -13.34
C LEU A 132 -2.07 -17.72 -14.78
N ARG A 133 -1.76 -18.91 -15.25
CA ARG A 133 -2.09 -19.37 -16.60
C ARG A 133 -3.58 -19.23 -16.96
N PRO A 134 -4.55 -19.60 -16.10
CA PRO A 134 -5.97 -19.43 -16.41
C PRO A 134 -6.40 -17.96 -16.53
N LEU A 135 -5.61 -17.03 -16.00
CA LEU A 135 -5.87 -15.59 -16.05
C LEU A 135 -5.18 -14.91 -17.25
N ALA A 136 -4.56 -15.68 -18.12
CA ALA A 136 -3.76 -15.19 -19.24
C ALA A 136 -2.71 -14.14 -18.82
N LYS A 137 -2.16 -14.26 -17.59
CA LYS A 137 -1.10 -13.40 -17.06
C LYS A 137 0.21 -14.15 -16.96
N LYS A 138 1.29 -13.47 -17.31
CA LYS A 138 2.64 -14.00 -17.35
C LYS A 138 3.46 -13.41 -16.19
N PRO A 139 3.82 -14.20 -15.16
CA PRO A 139 4.69 -13.71 -14.09
C PRO A 139 6.12 -13.56 -14.60
N VAL A 140 6.82 -12.54 -14.11
CA VAL A 140 8.22 -12.26 -14.46
C VAL A 140 9.09 -12.53 -13.23
N LEU A 141 10.15 -13.32 -13.44
CA LEU A 141 11.22 -13.57 -12.47
C LEU A 141 12.33 -12.52 -12.65
N PHE A 142 12.68 -11.81 -11.58
CA PHE A 142 13.72 -10.79 -11.63
C PHE A 142 14.93 -11.19 -10.81
N PHE A 143 16.11 -11.23 -11.43
CA PHE A 143 17.39 -11.41 -10.76
C PHE A 143 18.13 -10.09 -10.66
N GLN A 144 18.46 -9.69 -9.44
CA GLN A 144 19.31 -8.54 -9.17
C GLN A 144 20.72 -8.99 -8.87
N CYS A 145 21.67 -8.66 -9.75
CA CYS A 145 23.08 -8.99 -9.60
C CYS A 145 23.89 -7.77 -9.14
N PRO A 146 25.02 -7.94 -8.45
CA PRO A 146 25.89 -6.85 -8.02
C PRO A 146 26.52 -6.07 -9.19
N GLU A 147 27.02 -6.78 -10.19
CA GLU A 147 27.75 -6.23 -11.33
C GLU A 147 27.34 -6.92 -12.65
N ASN A 148 27.73 -6.30 -13.78
CA ASN A 148 27.37 -6.80 -15.12
C ASN A 148 27.93 -8.19 -15.42
N GLU A 149 29.16 -8.49 -14.98
CA GLU A 149 29.78 -9.82 -15.19
C GLU A 149 29.00 -10.93 -14.48
N GLU A 150 28.52 -10.66 -13.27
CA GLU A 150 27.69 -11.60 -12.52
C GLU A 150 26.29 -11.74 -13.15
N ALA A 151 25.77 -10.67 -13.75
CA ALA A 151 24.53 -10.72 -14.51
C ALA A 151 24.68 -11.58 -15.77
N ASP A 152 25.80 -11.48 -16.49
CA ASP A 152 26.12 -12.35 -17.62
C ASP A 152 26.17 -13.82 -17.21
N GLU A 153 26.82 -14.14 -16.09
CA GLU A 153 26.91 -15.51 -15.57
C GLU A 153 25.53 -16.10 -15.26
N VAL A 154 24.67 -15.33 -14.58
CA VAL A 154 23.30 -15.75 -14.26
C VAL A 154 22.48 -15.92 -15.54
N PHE A 155 22.60 -15.00 -16.49
CA PHE A 155 21.92 -15.07 -17.78
C PHE A 155 22.30 -16.35 -18.55
N GLU A 156 23.60 -16.65 -18.66
CA GLU A 156 24.09 -17.87 -19.32
C GLU A 156 23.58 -19.14 -18.65
N TYR A 157 23.58 -19.15 -17.30
CA TYR A 157 23.04 -20.27 -16.55
C TYR A 157 21.55 -20.47 -16.82
N LEU A 158 20.74 -19.42 -16.78
CA LEU A 158 19.29 -19.52 -17.00
C LEU A 158 18.97 -20.03 -18.42
N ASN A 159 19.70 -19.57 -19.43
CA ASN A 159 19.51 -20.01 -20.82
C ASN A 159 19.98 -21.43 -21.08
N SER A 160 21.05 -21.88 -20.42
CA SER A 160 21.66 -23.20 -20.68
C SER A 160 21.10 -24.31 -19.80
N ALA A 161 20.84 -24.02 -18.52
CA ALA A 161 20.49 -25.03 -17.51
C ALA A 161 19.00 -25.04 -17.12
N VAL A 162 18.22 -24.02 -17.50
CA VAL A 162 16.79 -23.91 -17.16
C VAL A 162 15.95 -23.95 -18.45
N PRO A 163 15.45 -25.13 -18.87
CA PRO A 163 14.76 -25.28 -20.16
C PRO A 163 13.58 -24.34 -20.37
N ASP A 164 12.84 -24.04 -19.31
CA ASP A 164 11.66 -23.17 -19.36
C ASP A 164 11.99 -21.70 -19.67
N LEU A 165 13.23 -21.28 -19.38
CA LEU A 165 13.74 -19.93 -19.56
C LEU A 165 14.67 -19.78 -20.77
N LYS A 166 14.95 -20.86 -21.50
CA LYS A 166 15.80 -20.79 -22.69
C LYS A 166 15.21 -19.79 -23.69
N ASP A 167 16.04 -18.84 -24.12
CA ASP A 167 15.70 -17.73 -25.04
C ASP A 167 14.59 -16.79 -24.54
N LYS A 168 14.28 -16.86 -23.23
CA LYS A 168 13.22 -16.07 -22.58
C LYS A 168 13.73 -15.16 -21.47
N VAL A 169 15.01 -14.92 -21.42
CA VAL A 169 15.66 -14.08 -20.41
C VAL A 169 16.08 -12.76 -21.03
N LEU A 170 15.64 -11.66 -20.45
CA LEU A 170 16.08 -10.31 -20.82
C LEU A 170 17.27 -9.93 -19.95
N LEU A 171 18.43 -9.75 -20.57
CA LEU A 171 19.63 -9.25 -19.91
C LEU A 171 19.74 -7.74 -20.10
N ILE A 172 19.99 -7.03 -19.01
CA ILE A 172 20.10 -5.57 -18.99
C ILE A 172 21.33 -5.16 -18.20
N HIS A 173 22.24 -4.46 -18.89
CA HIS A 173 23.45 -3.93 -18.30
C HIS A 173 23.30 -2.47 -17.87
N THR A 174 24.11 -2.09 -16.89
CA THR A 174 24.29 -0.70 -16.48
C THR A 174 25.62 -0.17 -16.99
N ASP A 175 25.67 1.16 -17.20
CA ASP A 175 26.92 1.86 -17.50
C ASP A 175 27.69 2.25 -16.23
N SER A 176 28.80 2.96 -16.40
CA SER A 176 29.65 3.41 -15.28
C SER A 176 28.97 4.40 -14.33
N THR A 177 27.88 5.03 -14.76
CA THR A 177 27.06 5.93 -13.92
C THR A 177 25.97 5.18 -13.14
N GLY A 178 25.78 3.89 -13.46
CA GLY A 178 24.72 3.06 -12.89
C GLY A 178 23.39 3.19 -13.65
N GLU A 179 23.37 3.85 -14.81
CA GLU A 179 22.19 3.91 -15.67
C GLU A 179 22.16 2.73 -16.63
N VAL A 180 20.97 2.38 -17.12
CA VAL A 180 20.83 1.33 -18.15
C VAL A 180 21.58 1.73 -19.40
N LYS A 181 22.41 0.81 -19.94
CA LYS A 181 23.14 1.07 -21.17
C LYS A 181 22.16 1.46 -22.28
N LYS A 182 22.50 2.48 -23.06
CA LYS A 182 21.67 2.98 -24.16
C LYS A 182 21.31 1.92 -25.19
N SER A 183 22.14 0.89 -25.35
CA SER A 183 21.89 -0.26 -26.22
C SER A 183 20.72 -1.14 -25.75
N ASP A 184 20.49 -1.22 -24.43
CA ASP A 184 19.51 -2.13 -23.83
C ASP A 184 18.16 -1.44 -23.57
N LEU A 185 18.14 -0.09 -23.55
CA LEU A 185 16.93 0.71 -23.33
C LEU A 185 15.78 0.40 -24.30
N PRO A 186 16.00 0.24 -25.64
CA PRO A 186 14.91 -0.09 -26.56
C PRO A 186 14.24 -1.42 -26.23
N LYS A 187 15.04 -2.47 -25.96
CA LYS A 187 14.53 -3.81 -25.60
C LYS A 187 13.76 -3.76 -24.29
N ALA A 188 14.26 -3.04 -23.29
CA ALA A 188 13.61 -2.89 -21.99
C ALA A 188 12.27 -2.16 -22.10
N ARG A 189 12.18 -1.10 -22.91
CA ARG A 189 10.96 -0.35 -23.17
C ARG A 189 9.93 -1.16 -23.95
N ASP A 190 10.38 -1.89 -24.97
CA ASP A 190 9.51 -2.74 -25.77
C ASP A 190 8.92 -3.87 -24.94
N PHE A 191 9.73 -4.51 -24.11
CA PHE A 191 9.25 -5.49 -23.14
C PHE A 191 8.21 -4.91 -22.18
N ALA A 192 8.47 -3.75 -21.58
CA ALA A 192 7.54 -3.12 -20.66
C ALA A 192 6.21 -2.78 -21.33
N LYS A 193 6.25 -2.30 -22.57
CA LYS A 193 5.06 -1.97 -23.36
C LYS A 193 4.20 -3.19 -23.68
N ASN A 194 4.84 -4.33 -23.96
CA ASN A 194 4.18 -5.54 -24.45
C ASN A 194 4.01 -6.61 -23.35
N ILE A 195 4.16 -6.26 -22.07
CA ILE A 195 4.20 -7.23 -20.97
C ILE A 195 2.94 -8.11 -20.86
N ASP A 196 1.81 -7.59 -21.23
CA ASP A 196 0.53 -8.30 -21.23
C ASP A 196 0.09 -8.75 -22.64
N ASP A 197 0.92 -8.58 -23.67
CA ASP A 197 0.60 -9.06 -25.01
C ASP A 197 0.65 -10.59 -25.04
N PRO A 198 -0.43 -11.27 -25.49
CA PRO A 198 -0.47 -12.72 -25.55
C PRO A 198 0.43 -13.31 -26.64
N ASP A 199 0.89 -12.50 -27.59
CA ASP A 199 1.75 -12.94 -28.68
C ASP A 199 3.19 -13.18 -28.17
N PRO A 200 3.70 -14.44 -28.21
CA PRO A 200 5.04 -14.74 -27.74
C PRO A 200 6.16 -14.05 -28.55
N GLU A 201 5.90 -13.65 -29.80
CA GLU A 201 6.88 -12.92 -30.60
C GLU A 201 7.05 -11.48 -30.11
N LYS A 202 5.98 -10.87 -29.63
CA LYS A 202 6.02 -9.52 -29.07
C LYS A 202 6.46 -9.49 -27.61
N ASN A 203 6.17 -10.55 -26.87
CA ASN A 203 6.50 -10.67 -25.46
C ASN A 203 7.20 -12.00 -25.15
N PRO A 204 8.44 -12.21 -25.62
CA PRO A 204 9.15 -13.48 -25.46
C PRO A 204 9.67 -13.71 -24.04
N TYR A 205 9.93 -12.65 -23.27
CA TYR A 205 10.67 -12.75 -22.01
C TYR A 205 9.78 -13.14 -20.83
N GLU A 206 10.32 -14.01 -19.99
CA GLU A 206 9.71 -14.49 -18.74
C GLU A 206 10.60 -14.23 -17.52
N ALA A 207 11.87 -13.91 -17.73
CA ALA A 207 12.81 -13.52 -16.69
C ALA A 207 13.65 -12.30 -17.11
N ILE A 208 14.13 -11.58 -16.12
CA ILE A 208 15.03 -10.44 -16.29
C ILE A 208 16.23 -10.63 -15.40
N VAL A 209 17.40 -10.35 -15.92
CA VAL A 209 18.65 -10.30 -15.18
C VAL A 209 19.25 -8.91 -15.33
N SER A 210 19.48 -8.22 -14.23
CA SER A 210 20.04 -6.86 -14.25
C SER A 210 20.80 -6.55 -12.97
N THR A 211 21.72 -5.60 -13.05
CA THR A 211 22.43 -5.07 -11.87
C THR A 211 21.62 -4.03 -11.13
N MET A 212 20.70 -3.36 -11.81
CA MET A 212 19.78 -2.37 -11.24
C MET A 212 18.37 -2.60 -11.78
N MET A 213 17.38 -2.24 -11.01
CA MET A 213 16.03 -2.12 -11.54
C MET A 213 15.99 -0.90 -12.44
N LEU A 214 15.53 -1.11 -13.67
CA LEU A 214 15.56 -0.16 -14.76
C LEU A 214 15.06 1.24 -14.36
N ASN A 215 15.75 2.27 -14.86
CA ASN A 215 15.47 3.69 -14.60
C ASN A 215 14.06 4.13 -15.00
N GLU A 216 13.75 5.39 -14.77
CA GLU A 216 12.49 6.06 -15.06
C GLU A 216 11.85 5.63 -16.40
N GLY A 217 10.54 5.40 -16.36
CA GLY A 217 9.76 4.98 -17.54
C GLY A 217 9.61 3.48 -17.74
N TRP A 218 10.14 2.63 -16.85
CA TRP A 218 9.94 1.19 -16.90
C TRP A 218 8.79 0.76 -15.98
N ASP A 219 7.68 0.34 -16.58
CA ASP A 219 6.45 -0.04 -15.88
C ASP A 219 6.12 -1.53 -16.09
N VAL A 220 6.93 -2.41 -15.51
CA VAL A 220 6.65 -3.85 -15.54
C VAL A 220 5.90 -4.26 -14.27
N ARG A 221 4.63 -4.59 -14.43
CA ARG A 221 3.72 -4.94 -13.33
C ARG A 221 3.78 -6.40 -12.94
N ASN A 222 4.27 -7.25 -13.83
CA ASN A 222 4.19 -8.70 -13.70
C ASN A 222 5.36 -9.33 -12.92
N VAL A 223 6.23 -8.53 -12.29
CA VAL A 223 7.29 -9.05 -11.41
C VAL A 223 6.66 -9.58 -10.12
N ASN A 224 6.67 -10.90 -9.93
CA ASN A 224 6.17 -11.56 -8.72
C ASN A 224 7.28 -12.07 -7.81
N VAL A 225 8.44 -12.39 -8.37
CA VAL A 225 9.59 -12.93 -7.64
C VAL A 225 10.83 -12.12 -7.97
N ILE A 226 11.47 -11.58 -6.94
CA ILE A 226 12.78 -10.93 -7.02
C ILE A 226 13.77 -11.82 -6.29
N VAL A 227 14.88 -12.16 -6.95
CA VAL A 227 16.03 -12.84 -6.36
C VAL A 227 17.19 -11.87 -6.31
N GLY A 228 17.54 -11.39 -5.14
CA GLY A 228 18.68 -10.50 -4.96
C GLY A 228 19.93 -11.27 -4.59
N LEU A 229 20.93 -11.24 -5.48
CA LEU A 229 22.18 -12.01 -5.34
C LEU A 229 23.34 -11.17 -4.78
N ARG A 230 23.04 -10.08 -4.13
CA ARG A 230 24.05 -9.13 -3.65
C ARG A 230 24.36 -9.32 -2.17
N SER A 231 25.63 -9.39 -1.79
CA SER A 231 26.05 -9.19 -0.42
C SER A 231 26.02 -7.69 -0.10
N TYR A 232 25.00 -7.26 0.63
CA TYR A 232 24.72 -5.83 0.86
C TYR A 232 25.55 -5.22 1.99
N THR A 233 26.83 -5.49 2.03
CA THR A 233 27.76 -4.92 3.03
C THR A 233 28.21 -3.49 2.72
N SER A 234 27.84 -2.91 1.59
CA SER A 234 28.35 -1.62 1.14
C SER A 234 27.37 -0.46 1.33
N LYS A 235 27.94 0.74 1.53
CA LYS A 235 27.33 2.03 1.83
C LYS A 235 26.28 2.57 0.80
N ARG A 236 25.95 1.86 -0.27
CA ARG A 236 24.98 2.29 -1.28
C ARG A 236 23.60 1.70 -0.97
N ARG A 237 22.89 2.30 -0.03
CA ARG A 237 21.58 1.83 0.49
C ARG A 237 20.36 2.10 -0.38
N VAL A 238 20.46 2.97 -1.38
CA VAL A 238 19.32 3.48 -2.18
C VAL A 238 18.72 2.42 -3.14
N LEU A 239 19.48 1.40 -3.53
CA LEU A 239 19.12 0.43 -4.55
C LEU A 239 17.98 -0.54 -4.19
N PRO A 240 17.92 -1.12 -2.99
CA PRO A 240 16.86 -2.07 -2.65
C PRO A 240 15.47 -1.44 -2.61
N GLU A 241 15.36 -0.21 -2.11
CA GLU A 241 14.08 0.52 -2.03
C GLU A 241 13.47 0.75 -3.42
N GLN A 242 14.26 1.18 -4.39
CA GLN A 242 13.80 1.40 -5.77
C GLN A 242 13.41 0.10 -6.46
N VAL A 243 14.19 -0.97 -6.27
CA VAL A 243 13.91 -2.30 -6.86
C VAL A 243 12.60 -2.86 -6.31
N ILE A 244 12.44 -2.82 -4.99
CA ILE A 244 11.24 -3.29 -4.32
C ILE A 244 10.05 -2.42 -4.71
N GLY A 245 10.19 -1.09 -4.65
CA GLY A 245 9.12 -0.15 -5.00
C GLY A 245 8.53 -0.38 -6.40
N ARG A 246 9.37 -0.64 -7.40
CA ARG A 246 8.91 -0.98 -8.75
C ARG A 246 8.28 -2.37 -8.82
N GLY A 247 8.84 -3.35 -8.13
CA GLY A 247 8.27 -4.70 -8.02
C GLY A 247 6.89 -4.72 -7.35
N LEU A 248 6.60 -3.73 -6.49
CA LEU A 248 5.33 -3.59 -5.79
C LEU A 248 4.17 -3.13 -6.68
N ARG A 249 4.39 -2.73 -7.93
CA ARG A 249 3.32 -2.38 -8.86
C ARG A 249 2.39 -3.56 -9.09
N LYS A 250 1.08 -3.34 -8.94
CA LYS A 250 0.08 -4.41 -9.06
C LYS A 250 0.02 -5.00 -10.46
N MET A 251 0.02 -6.32 -10.55
CA MET A 251 -0.27 -7.04 -11.79
C MET A 251 -1.74 -6.90 -12.18
N PHE A 252 -2.62 -6.85 -11.19
CA PHE A 252 -4.06 -6.67 -11.33
C PHE A 252 -4.46 -5.38 -10.62
N PRO A 253 -4.34 -4.21 -11.27
CA PRO A 253 -4.62 -2.91 -10.62
C PRO A 253 -6.10 -2.72 -10.27
N GLU A 254 -7.00 -3.41 -10.97
CA GLU A 254 -8.46 -3.34 -10.78
C GLU A 254 -8.96 -4.18 -9.59
N GLU A 255 -8.07 -4.97 -8.96
CA GLU A 255 -8.43 -5.85 -7.87
C GLU A 255 -8.52 -5.11 -6.54
N GLU A 256 -9.65 -5.23 -5.86
CA GLU A 256 -9.86 -4.63 -4.54
C GLU A 256 -9.12 -5.33 -3.39
N ALA A 257 -9.07 -4.65 -2.23
CA ALA A 257 -8.12 -4.84 -1.15
C ALA A 257 -7.91 -6.27 -0.61
N ASN A 258 -8.88 -7.17 -0.64
CA ASN A 258 -8.73 -8.46 0.04
C ASN A 258 -8.49 -9.67 -0.87
N VAL A 259 -8.93 -9.63 -2.13
CA VAL A 259 -8.68 -10.72 -3.10
C VAL A 259 -7.27 -10.63 -3.65
N ALA A 260 -6.78 -9.43 -3.81
CA ALA A 260 -5.47 -9.14 -4.36
C ALA A 260 -4.30 -9.58 -3.45
N LYS A 261 -4.52 -9.77 -2.15
CA LYS A 261 -3.46 -10.16 -1.21
C LYS A 261 -2.81 -11.51 -1.53
N SER A 262 -3.51 -12.39 -2.24
CA SER A 262 -2.97 -13.69 -2.64
C SER A 262 -2.28 -13.69 -4.01
N ILE A 263 -2.62 -12.74 -4.88
CA ILE A 263 -2.15 -12.69 -6.26
C ILE A 263 -1.20 -11.51 -6.48
N ASN A 264 -1.57 -10.33 -5.98
CA ASN A 264 -0.72 -9.16 -6.04
C ASN A 264 0.32 -9.21 -4.91
N VAL A 265 1.20 -10.19 -4.98
CA VAL A 265 2.33 -10.37 -4.05
C VAL A 265 3.65 -10.16 -4.77
N LEU A 266 4.63 -9.68 -4.02
CA LEU A 266 6.01 -9.61 -4.43
C LEU A 266 6.84 -10.42 -3.45
N GLU A 267 7.35 -11.56 -3.91
CA GLU A 267 8.26 -12.39 -3.13
C GLU A 267 9.70 -11.93 -3.33
N VAL A 268 10.38 -11.58 -2.25
CA VAL A 268 11.78 -11.18 -2.26
C VAL A 268 12.60 -12.27 -1.58
N ILE A 269 13.50 -12.88 -2.35
CA ILE A 269 14.32 -14.03 -1.96
C ILE A 269 15.78 -13.64 -2.08
N GLY A 270 16.61 -13.99 -1.10
CA GLY A 270 18.04 -13.72 -1.19
C GLY A 270 18.81 -14.09 0.08
N PRO A 271 20.13 -13.87 0.08
CA PRO A 271 20.99 -14.18 1.21
C PRO A 271 20.67 -13.32 2.45
N PRO A 272 21.17 -13.68 3.64
CA PRO A 272 20.90 -12.97 4.89
C PRO A 272 21.10 -11.45 4.81
N GLY A 273 22.15 -10.97 4.15
CA GLY A 273 22.39 -9.54 3.98
C GLY A 273 21.29 -8.78 3.23
N LEU A 274 20.52 -9.42 2.35
CA LEU A 274 19.32 -8.83 1.75
C LEU A 274 18.19 -8.77 2.78
N MET A 275 18.05 -9.80 3.62
CA MET A 275 17.00 -9.84 4.65
C MET A 275 17.20 -8.74 5.69
N ASP A 276 18.44 -8.46 6.09
CA ASP A 276 18.79 -7.37 7.02
C ASP A 276 18.35 -6.00 6.46
N ILE A 277 18.50 -5.78 5.16
CA ILE A 277 18.06 -4.53 4.51
C ILE A 277 16.53 -4.43 4.47
N LEU A 278 15.84 -5.55 4.21
CA LEU A 278 14.38 -5.57 4.27
C LEU A 278 13.88 -5.25 5.68
N GLU A 279 14.55 -5.70 6.72
CA GLU A 279 14.22 -5.39 8.12
C GLU A 279 14.49 -3.91 8.46
N GLU A 280 15.54 -3.32 7.89
CA GLU A 280 15.77 -1.88 8.00
C GLU A 280 14.66 -1.08 7.32
N LEU A 281 14.24 -1.47 6.12
CA LEU A 281 13.11 -0.87 5.41
C LEU A 281 11.79 -1.01 6.19
N GLU A 282 11.54 -2.19 6.78
CA GLU A 282 10.39 -2.41 7.67
C GLU A 282 10.37 -1.41 8.82
N THR A 283 11.52 -1.16 9.41
CA THR A 283 11.66 -0.24 10.54
C THR A 283 11.44 1.21 10.11
N GLN A 284 12.00 1.61 8.97
CA GLN A 284 11.88 2.98 8.46
C GLN A 284 10.46 3.33 8.03
N GLU A 285 9.78 2.40 7.37
CA GLU A 285 8.42 2.57 6.85
C GLU A 285 7.32 2.21 7.88
N GLY A 286 7.69 1.68 9.03
CA GLY A 286 6.74 1.23 10.06
C GLY A 286 5.84 0.07 9.60
N ILE A 287 6.36 -0.80 8.73
CA ILE A 287 5.66 -1.96 8.17
C ILE A 287 6.31 -3.26 8.67
N LYS A 288 5.65 -4.38 8.42
CA LYS A 288 6.23 -5.71 8.60
C LYS A 288 5.90 -6.58 7.40
N PHE A 289 6.93 -7.05 6.71
CA PHE A 289 6.75 -7.98 5.61
C PHE A 289 6.40 -9.37 6.18
N ALA A 290 5.39 -10.00 5.62
CA ALA A 290 5.10 -11.38 5.99
C ALA A 290 6.22 -12.30 5.49
N GLU A 291 6.56 -13.30 6.30
CA GLU A 291 7.57 -14.29 5.97
C GLU A 291 6.91 -15.56 5.43
N PHE A 292 7.55 -16.19 4.45
CA PHE A 292 7.12 -17.48 3.96
C PHE A 292 8.33 -18.41 3.76
N GLU A 293 8.07 -19.71 3.88
CA GLU A 293 9.07 -20.75 3.59
C GLU A 293 8.98 -21.11 2.11
N THR A 294 10.06 -20.91 1.37
CA THR A 294 10.10 -21.15 -0.08
C THR A 294 9.86 -22.63 -0.47
N GLU A 295 10.00 -23.55 0.46
CA GLU A 295 9.73 -24.98 0.27
C GLU A 295 8.23 -25.32 0.27
N LYS A 296 7.37 -24.46 0.83
CA LYS A 296 5.93 -24.68 0.81
C LYS A 296 5.37 -24.33 -0.57
N THR A 297 4.70 -25.29 -1.18
CA THR A 297 4.06 -25.12 -2.50
C THR A 297 3.01 -24.00 -2.42
N LEU A 298 2.97 -23.19 -3.46
CA LEU A 298 1.96 -22.17 -3.62
C LEU A 298 0.60 -22.85 -3.90
N ASN A 299 -0.33 -22.73 -2.96
CA ASN A 299 -1.67 -23.30 -3.14
C ASN A 299 -2.58 -22.24 -3.75
N LEU A 300 -2.67 -22.21 -5.08
CA LEU A 300 -3.50 -21.27 -5.82
C LEU A 300 -4.53 -22.02 -6.66
N THR A 301 -5.80 -21.69 -6.44
CA THR A 301 -6.93 -22.24 -7.20
C THR A 301 -7.66 -21.11 -7.90
N THR A 302 -7.93 -21.23 -9.20
CA THR A 302 -8.74 -20.26 -9.93
C THR A 302 -10.22 -20.52 -9.66
N ILE A 303 -10.92 -19.51 -9.20
CA ILE A 303 -12.36 -19.52 -8.96
C ILE A 303 -13.04 -18.74 -10.09
N PHE A 304 -14.06 -19.32 -10.66
CA PHE A 304 -14.83 -18.74 -11.75
C PHE A 304 -16.29 -19.19 -11.67
N VAL A 305 -17.17 -18.50 -12.35
CA VAL A 305 -18.58 -18.83 -12.47
C VAL A 305 -18.73 -20.11 -13.28
N ASP A 306 -19.39 -21.12 -12.73
CA ASP A 306 -19.70 -22.38 -13.43
C ASP A 306 -21.01 -22.20 -14.20
N GLU A 307 -20.95 -22.17 -15.53
CA GLU A 307 -22.09 -21.98 -16.41
C GLU A 307 -23.22 -23.05 -16.18
N ASN A 308 -22.86 -24.22 -15.66
CA ASN A 308 -23.85 -25.27 -15.33
C ASN A 308 -24.59 -25.01 -14.02
N LYS A 309 -24.20 -23.99 -13.25
CA LYS A 309 -24.77 -23.64 -11.94
C LYS A 309 -25.39 -22.24 -11.91
N LEU A 310 -25.71 -21.65 -13.05
CA LEU A 310 -26.37 -20.34 -13.12
C LEU A 310 -27.72 -20.28 -12.41
N ASP A 311 -28.37 -21.42 -12.20
CA ASP A 311 -29.58 -21.55 -11.37
C ASP A 311 -29.34 -21.33 -9.86
N LYS A 312 -28.05 -21.24 -9.46
CA LYS A 312 -27.58 -20.90 -8.10
C LYS A 312 -27.08 -19.48 -7.99
N ASP A 313 -27.27 -18.65 -9.02
CA ASP A 313 -26.86 -17.25 -8.97
C ASP A 313 -27.66 -16.48 -7.92
N LEU A 314 -27.01 -15.54 -7.25
CA LEU A 314 -27.63 -14.67 -6.25
C LEU A 314 -27.44 -13.21 -6.64
N GLU A 315 -28.49 -12.43 -6.39
CA GLU A 315 -28.50 -10.98 -6.62
C GLU A 315 -28.47 -10.23 -5.29
N ILE A 316 -27.57 -9.26 -5.16
CA ILE A 316 -27.40 -8.44 -3.97
C ILE A 316 -27.77 -7.01 -4.33
N PRO A 317 -28.71 -6.33 -3.61
CA PRO A 317 -29.05 -4.95 -3.88
C PRO A 317 -27.86 -4.04 -3.52
N VAL A 318 -27.49 -3.18 -4.44
CA VAL A 318 -26.50 -2.13 -4.20
C VAL A 318 -27.21 -0.93 -3.60
N LEU A 319 -26.99 -0.72 -2.30
CA LEU A 319 -27.53 0.43 -1.58
C LEU A 319 -26.50 1.55 -1.55
N SER A 320 -26.94 2.81 -1.72
CA SER A 320 -26.05 3.93 -1.51
C SER A 320 -25.53 3.95 -0.07
N PRO A 321 -24.26 4.38 0.18
CA PRO A 321 -23.71 4.39 1.53
C PRO A 321 -24.56 5.21 2.51
N ARG A 322 -24.86 4.66 3.68
CA ARG A 322 -25.54 5.39 4.77
C ARG A 322 -24.58 6.36 5.44
N ILE A 323 -23.31 6.01 5.56
CA ILE A 323 -22.27 6.83 6.16
C ILE A 323 -21.46 7.50 5.05
N ILE A 324 -21.46 8.81 5.02
CA ILE A 324 -20.68 9.62 4.07
C ILE A 324 -19.71 10.54 4.79
N ILE A 325 -18.58 10.81 4.16
CA ILE A 325 -17.62 11.80 4.67
C ILE A 325 -18.19 13.19 4.43
N ARG A 326 -18.20 14.01 5.49
CA ARG A 326 -18.69 15.39 5.39
C ARG A 326 -17.64 16.26 4.71
N GLU A 327 -18.05 17.14 3.78
CA GLU A 327 -17.21 18.24 3.33
C GLU A 327 -16.98 19.25 4.46
N PHE A 328 -15.70 19.66 4.65
CA PHE A 328 -15.34 20.53 5.76
C PHE A 328 -15.35 21.99 5.38
N HIS A 329 -16.15 22.79 6.12
CA HIS A 329 -15.91 24.21 6.32
C HIS A 329 -15.71 24.43 7.81
N LEU A 330 -14.45 24.36 8.26
CA LEU A 330 -14.11 24.56 9.67
C LEU A 330 -13.80 26.04 9.92
N ASP A 331 -14.53 26.63 10.87
CA ASP A 331 -14.25 27.95 11.39
C ASP A 331 -13.19 27.87 12.51
N GLU A 332 -12.31 28.85 12.57
CA GLU A 332 -11.27 28.96 13.60
C GLU A 332 -11.82 29.01 15.04
N SER A 333 -13.10 29.34 15.24
CA SER A 333 -13.78 29.32 16.56
C SER A 333 -13.83 27.93 17.20
N VAL A 334 -13.65 26.85 16.41
CA VAL A 334 -13.58 25.48 16.95
C VAL A 334 -12.37 25.34 17.87
N ILE A 335 -11.28 26.05 17.60
CA ILE A 335 -10.07 26.03 18.44
C ILE A 335 -10.33 26.61 19.83
N ASP A 336 -11.24 27.57 19.95
CA ASP A 336 -11.56 28.20 21.23
C ASP A 336 -12.17 27.21 22.25
N LYS A 337 -12.78 26.12 21.76
CA LYS A 337 -13.35 25.04 22.56
C LYS A 337 -12.33 23.98 23.00
N LEU A 338 -11.16 23.94 22.37
CA LEU A 338 -10.12 22.97 22.71
C LEU A 338 -9.44 23.34 24.02
N PRO A 339 -9.08 22.36 24.86
CA PRO A 339 -8.32 22.62 26.09
C PRO A 339 -6.93 23.14 25.79
N SER A 340 -6.37 23.98 26.64
CA SER A 340 -4.98 24.41 26.59
C SER A 340 -4.07 23.33 27.18
N LEU A 341 -2.98 23.00 26.47
CA LEU A 341 -1.97 22.05 26.99
C LEU A 341 -0.98 22.70 27.94
N SER A 342 -0.88 24.05 27.94
CA SER A 342 -0.07 24.83 28.89
C SER A 342 1.37 24.35 29.04
N ILE A 343 2.04 24.06 27.92
CA ILE A 343 3.41 23.58 27.92
C ILE A 343 4.37 24.71 28.32
N GLN A 344 5.24 24.44 29.29
CA GLN A 344 6.27 25.38 29.69
C GLN A 344 7.48 25.35 28.77
N LEU A 345 7.97 26.53 28.43
CA LEU A 345 9.20 26.66 27.66
C LEU A 345 10.41 26.72 28.61
N GLU A 346 11.27 25.73 28.54
CA GLU A 346 12.49 25.70 29.35
C GLU A 346 13.53 26.66 28.78
N ASN A 347 14.16 27.44 29.64
CA ASN A 347 15.33 28.28 29.27
C ASN A 347 16.59 27.43 29.18
N LYS A 348 16.61 26.46 28.29
CA LYS A 348 17.71 25.54 28.10
C LYS A 348 18.58 26.00 26.93
N ILE A 349 19.90 25.99 27.12
CA ILE A 349 20.86 26.21 26.02
C ILE A 349 20.73 24.99 25.10
N LEU A 350 20.44 25.24 23.82
CA LEU A 350 20.31 24.18 22.80
C LEU A 350 21.70 23.77 22.29
N GLU A 351 22.52 23.22 23.19
CA GLU A 351 23.85 22.71 22.86
C GLU A 351 23.94 21.21 23.12
N MET A 352 24.61 20.53 22.23
CA MET A 352 24.98 19.12 22.36
C MET A 352 26.47 19.02 22.67
N GLU A 353 26.83 18.28 23.70
CA GLU A 353 28.22 18.09 24.10
C GLU A 353 28.67 16.66 23.75
N TYR A 354 29.71 16.54 22.95
CA TYR A 354 30.40 15.29 22.68
C TYR A 354 31.64 15.18 23.54
N VAL A 355 31.72 14.12 24.32
CA VAL A 355 32.88 13.83 25.16
C VAL A 355 33.42 12.47 24.75
N ALA A 356 34.61 12.43 24.17
CA ALA A 356 35.34 11.18 23.96
C ALA A 356 36.23 10.90 25.18
N VAL A 357 36.04 9.75 25.79
CA VAL A 357 36.78 9.29 26.98
C VAL A 357 37.72 8.17 26.55
N ASP A 358 39.00 8.27 26.97
CA ASP A 358 39.94 7.18 26.84
C ASP A 358 39.45 6.02 27.77
N MET A 359 39.01 4.91 27.16
CA MET A 359 38.43 3.77 27.89
C MET A 359 39.44 3.10 28.84
N LEU A 360 40.76 3.29 28.66
CA LEU A 360 41.80 2.72 29.50
C LEU A 360 42.19 3.60 30.67
N LYS A 361 42.11 4.92 30.52
CA LYS A 361 42.55 5.90 31.51
C LYS A 361 41.41 6.66 32.16
N GLY A 362 40.17 6.55 31.64
CA GLY A 362 39.03 7.29 32.15
C GLY A 362 39.11 8.82 31.98
N LEU A 363 40.08 9.31 31.15
CA LEU A 363 40.32 10.73 30.94
C LEU A 363 39.55 11.23 29.71
N GLU A 364 38.96 12.42 29.82
CA GLU A 364 38.36 13.11 28.67
C GLU A 364 39.46 13.50 27.67
N VAL A 365 39.37 12.99 26.44
CA VAL A 365 40.35 13.22 25.38
C VAL A 365 39.90 14.33 24.44
N ILE A 366 38.60 14.39 24.16
CA ILE A 366 38.01 15.40 23.27
C ILE A 366 36.67 15.83 23.87
N LYS A 367 36.49 17.14 23.98
CA LYS A 367 35.24 17.77 24.33
C LYS A 367 34.85 18.76 23.23
N ARG A 368 33.72 18.56 22.59
CA ARG A 368 33.19 19.45 21.55
C ARG A 368 31.73 19.77 21.83
N LYS A 369 31.34 21.01 21.59
CA LYS A 369 29.98 21.48 21.68
C LYS A 369 29.49 21.88 20.31
N TRP A 370 28.23 21.55 20.02
CA TRP A 370 27.51 21.97 18.82
C TRP A 370 26.11 22.44 19.20
N ASP A 371 25.56 23.32 18.38
CA ASP A 371 24.15 23.66 18.50
C ASP A 371 23.29 22.45 18.17
N LEU A 372 22.23 22.22 18.93
CA LEU A 372 21.26 21.17 18.63
C LEU A 372 20.53 21.51 17.33
N PRO A 373 20.35 20.55 16.42
CA PRO A 373 19.57 20.78 15.21
C PRO A 373 18.12 21.09 15.56
N VAL A 374 17.59 22.15 14.98
CA VAL A 374 16.19 22.54 15.09
C VAL A 374 15.58 22.67 13.69
N PRO A 375 14.23 22.53 13.54
CA PRO A 375 13.58 22.82 12.27
C PRO A 375 13.89 24.23 11.76
N GLN A 376 13.91 24.41 10.44
CA GLN A 376 14.29 25.68 9.83
C GLN A 376 13.30 26.82 10.08
N ASP A 377 11.99 26.47 10.17
CA ASP A 377 10.91 27.44 10.38
C ASP A 377 9.67 26.78 11.00
N SER A 378 8.81 27.62 11.54
CA SER A 378 7.56 27.20 12.16
C SER A 378 6.53 26.67 11.15
N LYS A 379 6.59 27.10 9.89
CA LYS A 379 5.64 26.68 8.87
C LYS A 379 5.80 25.21 8.57
N SER A 380 7.04 24.73 8.45
CA SER A 380 7.36 23.31 8.26
C SER A 380 6.85 22.45 9.42
N VAL A 381 6.99 22.92 10.66
CA VAL A 381 6.52 22.21 11.85
C VAL A 381 5.00 22.15 11.90
N ILE A 382 4.32 23.26 11.62
CA ILE A 382 2.85 23.29 11.59
C ILE A 382 2.31 22.41 10.45
N ALA A 383 2.96 22.43 9.28
CA ALA A 383 2.60 21.57 8.16
C ALA A 383 2.73 20.08 8.54
N TYR A 384 3.82 19.71 9.21
CA TYR A 384 4.02 18.35 9.72
C TYR A 384 2.88 17.92 10.66
N TYR A 385 2.52 18.75 11.65
CA TYR A 385 1.41 18.43 12.55
C TYR A 385 0.07 18.29 11.82
N THR A 386 -0.19 19.21 10.88
CA THR A 386 -1.41 19.18 10.08
C THR A 386 -1.53 17.87 9.32
N ASP A 387 -0.43 17.42 8.70
CA ASP A 387 -0.38 16.17 7.97
C ASP A 387 -0.59 14.97 8.89
N GLN A 388 0.11 14.90 10.03
CA GLN A 388 -0.09 13.79 10.99
C GLN A 388 -1.53 13.71 11.52
N ILE A 389 -2.17 14.86 11.80
CA ILE A 389 -3.58 14.91 12.23
C ILE A 389 -4.50 14.37 11.13
N LEU A 390 -4.31 14.81 9.89
CA LEU A 390 -5.15 14.39 8.75
C LEU A 390 -4.99 12.90 8.43
N ARG A 391 -3.77 12.36 8.57
CA ARG A 391 -3.50 10.93 8.42
C ARG A 391 -4.23 10.11 9.47
N GLU A 392 -4.15 10.51 10.72
CA GLU A 392 -4.84 9.82 11.82
C GLU A 392 -6.38 9.91 11.67
N LEU A 393 -6.89 11.04 11.19
CA LEU A 393 -8.31 11.22 10.89
C LEU A 393 -8.73 10.55 9.58
N LYS A 394 -7.78 10.11 8.75
CA LYS A 394 -7.98 9.55 7.40
C LYS A 394 -8.79 10.46 6.47
N ILE A 395 -8.50 11.74 6.52
CA ILE A 395 -9.15 12.78 5.71
C ILE A 395 -8.20 13.24 4.62
N GLY A 396 -8.62 13.08 3.36
CA GLY A 396 -7.92 13.67 2.21
C GLY A 396 -8.45 15.06 1.86
N GLY A 397 -7.57 15.91 1.31
CA GLY A 397 -7.98 17.21 0.73
C GLY A 397 -8.30 18.33 1.74
N ALA A 398 -8.21 18.11 3.05
CA ALA A 398 -8.56 19.08 4.07
C ALA A 398 -7.38 19.89 4.65
N PHE A 399 -6.18 19.79 4.05
CA PHE A 399 -4.97 20.45 4.58
C PHE A 399 -5.15 21.97 4.71
N ALA A 400 -5.69 22.62 3.69
CA ALA A 400 -5.91 24.07 3.69
C ALA A 400 -6.86 24.54 4.80
N SER A 401 -7.82 23.69 5.20
CA SER A 401 -8.75 23.99 6.29
C SER A 401 -8.16 23.71 7.68
N PHE A 402 -7.31 22.69 7.81
CA PHE A 402 -6.72 22.31 9.10
C PHE A 402 -5.46 23.11 9.47
N TYR A 403 -4.64 23.49 8.48
CA TYR A 403 -3.40 24.22 8.74
C TYR A 403 -3.60 25.51 9.54
N PRO A 404 -4.57 26.40 9.25
CA PRO A 404 -4.85 27.58 10.07
C PRO A 404 -5.26 27.22 11.49
N LEU A 405 -6.04 26.15 11.67
CA LEU A 405 -6.50 25.70 12.98
C LEU A 405 -5.34 25.21 13.86
N VAL A 406 -4.46 24.38 13.29
CA VAL A 406 -3.26 23.90 13.99
C VAL A 406 -2.34 25.06 14.34
N LYS A 407 -2.13 25.99 13.40
CA LYS A 407 -1.33 27.19 13.62
C LYS A 407 -1.89 28.04 14.76
N LYS A 408 -3.19 28.32 14.74
CA LYS A 408 -3.86 29.09 15.79
C LYS A 408 -3.73 28.40 17.16
N TYR A 409 -3.96 27.09 17.22
CA TYR A 409 -3.82 26.33 18.47
C TYR A 409 -2.40 26.39 19.04
N VAL A 410 -1.40 26.14 18.22
CA VAL A 410 0.02 26.18 18.63
C VAL A 410 0.43 27.58 19.10
N THR A 411 -0.09 28.63 18.45
CA THR A 411 0.24 30.01 18.80
C THR A 411 -0.45 30.47 20.10
N GLU A 412 -1.70 30.05 20.34
CA GLU A 412 -2.55 30.67 21.37
C GLU A 412 -2.81 29.76 22.58
N LYS A 413 -2.73 28.45 22.42
CA LYS A 413 -3.18 27.51 23.46
C LYS A 413 -2.18 26.42 23.85
N LEU A 414 -1.12 26.25 23.09
CA LEU A 414 -0.15 25.19 23.36
C LEU A 414 0.76 25.54 24.55
N PHE A 415 1.26 26.76 24.57
CA PHE A 415 2.20 27.22 25.59
C PHE A 415 1.50 28.02 26.69
N THR A 416 2.15 28.11 27.88
CA THR A 416 1.64 28.91 29.02
C THR A 416 1.66 30.41 28.74
N GLU A 417 2.49 30.84 27.80
CA GLU A 417 2.66 32.24 27.39
C GLU A 417 2.69 32.36 25.87
N LYS A 418 2.47 33.56 25.38
CA LYS A 418 2.55 33.85 23.95
C LYS A 418 4.00 33.77 23.47
N VAL A 419 4.29 32.87 22.55
CA VAL A 419 5.65 32.59 22.06
C VAL A 419 5.84 33.07 20.63
N ASN A 420 7.10 33.37 20.26
CA ASN A 420 7.49 33.49 18.86
C ASN A 420 7.73 32.07 18.31
N LEU A 421 6.93 31.65 17.34
CA LEU A 421 7.00 30.29 16.78
C LEU A 421 8.34 29.99 16.09
N ASP A 422 9.06 31.00 15.61
CA ASP A 422 10.37 30.84 14.96
C ASP A 422 11.54 30.94 15.96
N ASP A 423 11.26 31.04 17.29
CA ASP A 423 12.32 30.90 18.30
C ASP A 423 12.86 29.45 18.29
N PRO A 424 14.18 29.24 18.16
CA PRO A 424 14.78 27.91 18.15
C PRO A 424 14.37 27.00 19.31
N ARG A 425 14.13 27.57 20.50
CA ARG A 425 13.68 26.81 21.68
C ARG A 425 12.25 26.29 21.51
N VAL A 426 11.39 27.11 20.88
CA VAL A 426 10.01 26.73 20.56
C VAL A 426 10.02 25.63 19.50
N LEU A 427 10.79 25.78 18.43
CA LEU A 427 10.92 24.79 17.37
C LEU A 427 11.46 23.46 17.91
N TYR A 428 12.43 23.52 18.80
CA TYR A 428 12.96 22.32 19.45
C TYR A 428 11.90 21.62 20.33
N LYS A 429 11.17 22.40 21.13
CA LYS A 429 10.10 21.86 22.00
C LYS A 429 8.96 21.23 21.18
N LEU A 430 8.57 21.87 20.09
CA LEU A 430 7.60 21.33 19.14
C LEU A 430 8.07 20.02 18.47
N SER A 431 9.37 19.78 18.41
CA SER A 431 9.93 18.55 17.84
C SER A 431 9.97 17.39 18.84
N SER A 432 9.61 17.61 20.11
CA SER A 432 9.62 16.51 21.11
C SER A 432 8.48 15.53 20.86
N PRO A 433 8.74 14.20 20.93
CA PRO A 433 7.72 13.16 20.68
C PRO A 433 6.50 13.27 21.59
N GLU A 434 6.72 13.75 22.83
CA GLU A 434 5.64 13.94 23.80
C GLU A 434 4.64 15.02 23.34
N VAL A 435 5.16 16.18 22.92
CA VAL A 435 4.34 17.30 22.43
C VAL A 435 3.62 16.91 21.14
N GLN A 436 4.33 16.23 20.22
CA GLN A 436 3.74 15.70 19.00
C GLN A 436 2.53 14.81 19.29
N THR A 437 2.72 13.83 20.16
CA THR A 437 1.65 12.89 20.54
C THR A 437 0.46 13.59 21.16
N GLN A 438 0.69 14.57 22.02
CA GLN A 438 -0.38 15.32 22.70
C GLN A 438 -1.20 16.16 21.72
N ILE A 439 -0.56 16.89 20.82
CA ILE A 439 -1.23 17.71 19.81
C ILE A 439 -2.07 16.83 18.86
N VAL A 440 -1.47 15.80 18.29
CA VAL A 440 -2.16 14.91 17.36
C VAL A 440 -3.38 14.27 18.03
N ARG A 441 -3.24 13.70 19.22
CA ARG A 441 -4.36 13.10 19.97
C ARG A 441 -5.46 14.09 20.26
N LEU A 442 -5.12 15.32 20.65
CA LEU A 442 -6.09 16.35 20.96
C LEU A 442 -6.94 16.68 19.74
N PHE A 443 -6.33 16.91 18.59
CA PHE A 443 -7.04 17.20 17.37
C PHE A 443 -7.85 16.00 16.88
N VAL A 444 -7.26 14.81 16.86
CA VAL A 444 -7.97 13.57 16.45
C VAL A 444 -9.22 13.37 17.32
N ASN A 445 -9.12 13.50 18.64
CA ASN A 445 -10.27 13.35 19.53
C ASN A 445 -11.35 14.42 19.31
N ALA A 446 -10.94 15.66 19.00
CA ALA A 446 -11.88 16.76 18.78
C ALA A 446 -12.63 16.65 17.44
N PHE A 447 -11.99 16.10 16.41
CA PHE A 447 -12.52 16.15 15.05
C PHE A 447 -13.03 14.80 14.51
N LYS A 448 -12.74 13.68 15.16
CA LYS A 448 -13.19 12.35 14.70
C LYS A 448 -14.71 12.22 14.48
N ASP A 449 -15.51 12.90 15.30
CA ASP A 449 -16.97 12.82 15.23
C ASP A 449 -17.59 13.83 14.24
N LEU A 450 -16.82 14.83 13.81
CA LEU A 450 -17.27 15.84 12.85
C LEU A 450 -17.09 15.38 11.39
N THR A 451 -16.42 14.25 11.16
CA THR A 451 -15.98 13.78 9.85
C THR A 451 -17.08 13.09 9.05
N PHE A 452 -18.10 12.56 9.75
CA PHE A 452 -19.13 11.72 9.13
C PHE A 452 -20.53 12.26 9.34
N THR A 453 -21.40 12.01 8.37
CA THR A 453 -22.84 12.23 8.45
C THR A 453 -23.56 10.99 7.94
N GLU A 454 -24.76 10.73 8.45
CA GLU A 454 -25.62 9.65 7.97
C GLU A 454 -26.70 10.19 7.05
N ARG A 455 -27.11 9.40 6.06
CA ARG A 455 -28.24 9.66 5.17
C ARG A 455 -29.07 8.39 4.98
N GLU A 456 -30.31 8.57 4.56
CA GLU A 456 -31.14 7.44 4.16
C GLU A 456 -30.55 6.81 2.89
N PRO A 457 -30.42 5.47 2.85
CA PRO A 457 -29.90 4.78 1.68
C PRO A 457 -30.93 4.74 0.56
N GLU A 458 -30.44 4.78 -0.66
CA GLU A 458 -31.24 4.61 -1.88
C GLU A 458 -30.86 3.31 -2.58
N LEU A 459 -31.83 2.65 -3.19
CA LEU A 459 -31.58 1.48 -4.02
C LEU A 459 -30.96 1.92 -5.35
N GLY A 460 -29.76 1.43 -5.63
CA GLY A 460 -29.12 1.56 -6.94
C GLY A 460 -29.47 0.39 -7.85
N ASP A 461 -28.48 -0.34 -8.26
CA ASP A 461 -28.60 -1.53 -9.12
C ASP A 461 -28.54 -2.83 -8.29
N PHE A 462 -28.52 -3.97 -8.95
CA PHE A 462 -28.28 -5.28 -8.36
C PHE A 462 -26.94 -5.82 -8.83
N LEU A 463 -26.15 -6.31 -7.88
CA LEU A 463 -24.91 -7.02 -8.15
C LEU A 463 -25.24 -8.51 -8.28
N LYS A 464 -24.90 -9.13 -9.41
CA LYS A 464 -25.03 -10.57 -9.63
C LYS A 464 -23.71 -11.27 -9.34
N LEU A 465 -23.75 -12.40 -8.64
CA LEU A 465 -22.54 -13.18 -8.43
C LEU A 465 -21.94 -13.67 -9.75
N SER A 466 -22.79 -13.95 -10.74
CA SER A 466 -22.37 -14.37 -12.08
C SER A 466 -21.60 -13.30 -12.87
N ASP A 467 -21.68 -12.03 -12.49
CA ASP A 467 -20.87 -10.96 -13.09
C ASP A 467 -19.42 -10.90 -12.55
N THR A 468 -19.11 -11.74 -11.56
CA THR A 468 -17.79 -11.78 -10.95
C THR A 468 -16.77 -12.36 -11.91
N ARG A 469 -15.73 -11.58 -12.22
CA ARG A 469 -14.63 -12.06 -13.07
C ARG A 469 -13.83 -13.17 -12.37
N PRO A 470 -13.27 -14.12 -13.11
CA PRO A 470 -12.39 -15.14 -12.55
C PRO A 470 -11.28 -14.54 -11.67
N PHE A 471 -11.00 -15.20 -10.54
CA PHE A 471 -9.98 -14.76 -9.60
C PHE A 471 -9.25 -15.95 -8.99
N VAL A 472 -8.06 -15.71 -8.45
CA VAL A 472 -7.23 -16.75 -7.82
C VAL A 472 -7.37 -16.68 -6.31
N TRP A 473 -7.44 -17.86 -5.69
CA TRP A 473 -7.51 -18.03 -4.25
C TRP A 473 -6.34 -18.87 -3.74
N SER A 474 -5.72 -18.45 -2.64
CA SER A 474 -4.51 -19.10 -2.08
C SER A 474 -4.75 -19.89 -0.81
N LYS A 475 -5.98 -19.93 -0.34
CA LYS A 475 -6.38 -20.65 0.86
C LYS A 475 -7.27 -21.86 0.49
N GLU A 476 -7.97 -22.38 1.47
CA GLU A 476 -8.84 -23.53 1.30
C GLU A 476 -10.00 -23.24 0.32
N VAL A 477 -10.40 -24.26 -0.42
CA VAL A 477 -11.55 -24.21 -1.33
C VAL A 477 -12.43 -25.43 -1.14
N PHE A 478 -13.73 -25.27 -1.38
CA PHE A 478 -14.68 -26.36 -1.32
C PHE A 478 -15.53 -26.41 -2.60
N PRO A 479 -15.63 -27.58 -3.31
CA PRO A 479 -16.49 -27.74 -4.48
C PRO A 479 -17.95 -27.94 -4.02
N ALA A 480 -18.77 -26.88 -4.09
CA ALA A 480 -20.17 -26.92 -3.69
C ALA A 480 -21.10 -27.07 -4.87
N ASN A 481 -22.25 -27.74 -4.67
CA ASN A 481 -23.30 -27.88 -5.67
C ASN A 481 -24.27 -26.69 -5.65
N LYS A 482 -24.47 -26.06 -4.50
CA LYS A 482 -25.40 -24.94 -4.31
C LYS A 482 -24.72 -23.56 -4.39
N CYS A 483 -23.53 -23.48 -4.99
CA CYS A 483 -22.80 -22.23 -5.22
C CYS A 483 -22.60 -22.04 -6.72
N VAL A 484 -22.82 -20.83 -7.23
CA VAL A 484 -22.63 -20.49 -8.65
C VAL A 484 -21.18 -20.62 -9.11
N PHE A 485 -20.21 -20.50 -8.19
CA PHE A 485 -18.81 -20.70 -8.51
C PHE A 485 -18.42 -22.18 -8.56
N ASN A 486 -17.34 -22.48 -9.29
CA ASN A 486 -16.73 -23.83 -9.33
C ASN A 486 -16.27 -24.29 -7.94
N TYR A 487 -15.77 -23.36 -7.11
CA TYR A 487 -15.38 -23.57 -5.72
C TYR A 487 -15.83 -22.42 -4.83
N VAL A 488 -16.11 -22.71 -3.58
CA VAL A 488 -16.29 -21.74 -2.49
C VAL A 488 -14.91 -21.37 -1.95
N ALA A 489 -14.58 -20.07 -1.96
CA ALA A 489 -13.32 -19.54 -1.47
C ALA A 489 -13.37 -19.37 0.06
N CYS A 490 -12.71 -20.22 0.82
CA CYS A 490 -12.73 -20.19 2.28
C CYS A 490 -11.43 -19.63 2.87
N ASP A 491 -11.52 -18.85 3.93
CA ASP A 491 -10.38 -18.25 4.61
C ASP A 491 -9.74 -19.20 5.63
N ASN A 492 -10.50 -20.16 6.15
CA ASN A 492 -10.10 -21.10 7.20
C ASN A 492 -10.93 -22.40 7.17
N ASN A 493 -10.54 -23.38 7.96
CA ASN A 493 -11.20 -24.68 8.04
C ASN A 493 -12.66 -24.60 8.56
N PHE A 494 -12.96 -23.68 9.47
CA PHE A 494 -14.32 -23.50 9.96
C PHE A 494 -15.26 -23.09 8.82
N GLU A 495 -14.86 -22.16 7.98
CA GLU A 495 -15.63 -21.76 6.80
C GLU A 495 -15.80 -22.91 5.81
N VAL A 496 -14.79 -23.78 5.65
CA VAL A 496 -14.93 -25.00 4.82
C VAL A 496 -16.01 -25.93 5.37
N GLU A 497 -16.01 -26.20 6.67
CA GLU A 497 -17.01 -27.06 7.31
C GLU A 497 -18.41 -26.42 7.27
N PHE A 498 -18.47 -25.10 7.40
CA PHE A 498 -19.72 -24.36 7.28
C PHE A 498 -20.27 -24.37 5.84
N ALA A 499 -19.41 -24.20 4.84
CA ALA A 499 -19.79 -24.33 3.43
C ALA A 499 -20.30 -25.75 3.10
N LYS A 500 -19.66 -26.80 3.65
CA LYS A 500 -20.15 -28.19 3.53
C LYS A 500 -21.51 -28.39 4.18
N PHE A 501 -21.77 -27.73 5.30
CA PHE A 501 -23.09 -27.74 5.94
C PHE A 501 -24.12 -27.07 5.05
N LEU A 502 -23.88 -25.87 4.56
CA LEU A 502 -24.81 -25.15 3.67
C LEU A 502 -25.13 -25.93 2.39
N ASP A 503 -24.13 -26.59 1.80
CA ASP A 503 -24.35 -27.41 0.60
C ASP A 503 -25.25 -28.61 0.85
N ARG A 504 -25.29 -29.14 2.08
CA ARG A 504 -26.13 -30.28 2.48
C ARG A 504 -27.46 -29.87 3.11
N ALA A 505 -27.59 -28.67 3.67
CA ALA A 505 -28.77 -28.22 4.39
C ALA A 505 -30.03 -28.25 3.50
N GLU A 506 -31.13 -28.87 3.98
CA GLU A 506 -32.32 -29.14 3.17
C GLU A 506 -33.10 -27.88 2.76
N ASP A 507 -32.99 -26.84 3.55
CA ASP A 507 -33.66 -25.54 3.35
C ASP A 507 -32.83 -24.50 2.59
N VAL A 508 -31.59 -24.80 2.25
CA VAL A 508 -30.71 -23.91 1.46
C VAL A 508 -30.87 -24.21 -0.03
N VAL A 509 -31.22 -23.21 -0.82
CA VAL A 509 -31.35 -23.28 -2.29
C VAL A 509 -30.04 -22.92 -2.99
N ALA A 510 -29.43 -21.82 -2.55
CA ALA A 510 -28.16 -21.34 -3.06
C ALA A 510 -27.40 -20.59 -1.98
N PHE A 511 -26.07 -20.59 -2.07
CA PHE A 511 -25.23 -19.80 -1.18
C PHE A 511 -23.92 -19.42 -1.84
N SER A 512 -23.23 -18.42 -1.29
CA SER A 512 -21.86 -18.08 -1.68
C SER A 512 -21.10 -17.52 -0.50
N LYS A 513 -19.80 -17.82 -0.42
CA LYS A 513 -18.86 -17.02 0.37
C LYS A 513 -18.69 -15.66 -0.31
N ILE A 514 -18.82 -14.60 0.46
CA ILE A 514 -18.58 -13.25 -0.01
C ILE A 514 -17.09 -12.97 0.08
N VAL A 515 -16.51 -12.72 -1.06
CA VAL A 515 -15.13 -12.26 -1.19
C VAL A 515 -15.13 -10.84 -1.77
N PRO A 516 -14.15 -10.01 -1.48
CA PRO A 516 -14.10 -8.63 -1.99
C PRO A 516 -14.22 -8.50 -3.50
N LYS A 517 -13.82 -9.53 -4.25
CA LYS A 517 -13.96 -9.60 -5.71
C LYS A 517 -15.41 -9.52 -6.21
N ILE A 518 -16.35 -9.95 -5.39
CA ILE A 518 -17.79 -9.83 -5.67
C ILE A 518 -18.24 -8.36 -5.63
N GLY A 519 -17.53 -7.50 -4.88
CA GLY A 519 -17.87 -6.08 -4.76
C GLY A 519 -18.96 -5.76 -3.74
N PHE A 520 -19.40 -6.74 -2.94
CA PHE A 520 -20.36 -6.52 -1.85
C PHE A 520 -19.66 -6.23 -0.54
N PHE A 521 -19.92 -5.08 0.05
CA PHE A 521 -19.43 -4.65 1.35
C PHE A 521 -20.43 -3.70 2.02
N VAL A 522 -20.27 -3.51 3.32
CA VAL A 522 -21.05 -2.53 4.10
C VAL A 522 -20.07 -1.64 4.86
N GLU A 523 -20.23 -0.32 4.74
CA GLU A 523 -19.41 0.64 5.46
C GLU A 523 -19.81 0.71 6.94
N TYR A 524 -18.82 0.80 7.84
CA TYR A 524 -19.04 0.99 9.26
C TYR A 524 -17.97 1.91 9.86
N ARG A 525 -18.24 2.45 11.06
CA ARG A 525 -17.25 3.18 11.86
C ARG A 525 -16.63 2.22 12.87
N ASP A 526 -15.30 2.11 12.85
CA ASP A 526 -14.57 1.33 13.84
C ASP A 526 -14.58 2.01 15.23
N SER A 527 -14.07 1.35 16.27
CA SER A 527 -13.96 1.88 17.63
C SER A 527 -13.08 3.12 17.74
N GLY A 528 -12.19 3.33 16.77
CA GLY A 528 -11.38 4.55 16.62
C GLY A 528 -12.11 5.68 15.88
N GLY A 529 -13.33 5.47 15.39
CA GLY A 529 -14.12 6.44 14.64
C GLY A 529 -13.81 6.52 13.15
N ASN A 530 -12.97 5.61 12.59
CA ASN A 530 -12.62 5.59 11.17
C ASN A 530 -13.68 4.87 10.34
N LEU A 531 -13.88 5.32 9.10
CA LEU A 531 -14.70 4.61 8.13
C LEU A 531 -13.96 3.36 7.63
N ARG A 532 -14.63 2.21 7.72
CA ARG A 532 -14.11 0.90 7.29
C ARG A 532 -15.12 0.20 6.40
N LEU A 533 -14.63 -0.71 5.57
CA LEU A 533 -15.45 -1.62 4.80
C LEU A 533 -15.51 -2.98 5.52
N TYR A 534 -16.70 -3.49 5.68
CA TYR A 534 -16.98 -4.80 6.25
C TYR A 534 -17.51 -5.73 5.15
N TYR A 535 -16.88 -6.87 5.02
CA TYR A 535 -17.25 -7.93 4.10
C TYR A 535 -17.79 -9.10 4.94
N PRO A 536 -19.10 -9.37 4.92
CA PRO A 536 -19.65 -10.53 5.62
C PRO A 536 -19.17 -11.83 4.97
N ASP A 537 -19.24 -12.95 5.70
CA ASP A 537 -18.67 -14.21 5.22
C ASP A 537 -19.52 -14.88 4.14
N PHE A 538 -20.80 -15.10 4.39
CA PHE A 538 -21.68 -15.84 3.48
C PHE A 538 -22.96 -15.09 3.19
N LEU A 539 -23.48 -15.34 1.98
CA LEU A 539 -24.86 -15.04 1.61
C LEU A 539 -25.56 -16.36 1.28
N VAL A 540 -26.76 -16.54 1.83
CA VAL A 540 -27.57 -17.75 1.65
C VAL A 540 -28.97 -17.36 1.20
N TYR A 541 -29.53 -18.10 0.26
CA TYR A 541 -30.91 -18.03 -0.16
C TYR A 541 -31.62 -19.34 0.18
N THR A 542 -32.77 -19.23 0.84
CA THR A 542 -33.50 -20.35 1.39
C THR A 542 -34.79 -20.64 0.59
N ASN A 543 -35.36 -21.83 0.79
CA ASN A 543 -36.58 -22.29 0.11
C ASN A 543 -37.84 -21.48 0.48
N ASP A 544 -37.83 -20.76 1.60
CA ASP A 544 -38.85 -19.80 2.01
C ASP A 544 -38.57 -18.35 1.53
N MET A 545 -37.73 -18.21 0.50
CA MET A 545 -37.42 -16.98 -0.21
C MET A 545 -36.75 -15.90 0.69
N GLN A 546 -35.96 -16.29 1.66
CA GLN A 546 -35.21 -15.38 2.50
C GLN A 546 -33.74 -15.30 2.06
N HIS A 547 -33.19 -14.11 2.11
CA HIS A 547 -31.74 -13.86 1.97
C HIS A 547 -31.15 -13.70 3.37
N ILE A 548 -30.18 -14.52 3.71
CA ILE A 548 -29.53 -14.50 5.03
C ILE A 548 -28.05 -14.20 4.85
N VAL A 549 -27.62 -13.07 5.39
CA VAL A 549 -26.21 -12.73 5.48
C VAL A 549 -25.63 -13.37 6.73
N ILE A 550 -24.55 -14.10 6.60
CA ILE A 550 -23.97 -14.88 7.69
C ILE A 550 -22.53 -14.46 7.91
N GLU A 551 -22.18 -14.27 9.17
CA GLU A 551 -20.80 -14.11 9.64
C GLU A 551 -20.42 -15.34 10.45
N THR A 552 -19.33 -15.99 10.09
CA THR A 552 -18.73 -17.10 10.83
C THR A 552 -17.62 -16.58 11.72
N LYS A 553 -17.60 -16.92 13.01
CA LYS A 553 -16.65 -16.34 13.95
C LYS A 553 -15.79 -17.35 14.67
N GLY A 554 -14.45 -17.16 14.57
CA GLY A 554 -13.47 -17.89 15.36
C GLY A 554 -12.77 -17.09 16.47
N ARG A 555 -12.75 -15.73 16.44
CA ARG A 555 -12.08 -14.89 17.47
C ARG A 555 -12.85 -13.58 17.69
N GLU A 556 -12.75 -13.03 18.92
CA GLU A 556 -13.34 -11.73 19.25
C GLU A 556 -12.49 -10.56 18.74
N ASP A 557 -13.15 -9.59 18.10
CA ASP A 557 -12.62 -8.30 17.67
C ASP A 557 -13.46 -7.20 18.36
N ILE A 558 -12.82 -6.15 18.82
CA ILE A 558 -13.46 -5.03 19.53
C ILE A 558 -14.53 -4.33 18.68
N ASP A 559 -14.44 -4.43 17.35
CA ASP A 559 -15.37 -3.79 16.40
C ASP A 559 -16.57 -4.68 16.03
N VAL A 560 -16.64 -5.90 16.53
CA VAL A 560 -17.74 -6.85 16.23
C VAL A 560 -19.14 -6.24 16.46
N PRO A 561 -19.44 -5.61 17.62
CA PRO A 561 -20.76 -5.02 17.84
C PRO A 561 -21.12 -3.91 16.83
N LEU A 562 -20.11 -3.19 16.34
CA LEU A 562 -20.28 -2.10 15.38
C LEU A 562 -20.59 -2.67 13.98
N LYS A 563 -19.88 -3.71 13.56
CA LYS A 563 -20.13 -4.45 12.33
C LYS A 563 -21.54 -5.06 12.33
N ASP A 564 -21.93 -5.75 13.41
CA ASP A 564 -23.23 -6.40 13.54
C ASP A 564 -24.38 -5.39 13.49
N ARG A 565 -24.28 -4.29 14.20
CA ARG A 565 -25.27 -3.22 14.16
C ARG A 565 -25.44 -2.70 12.73
N ARG A 566 -24.35 -2.50 12.04
CA ARG A 566 -24.38 -1.90 10.71
C ARG A 566 -24.94 -2.86 9.64
N ILE A 567 -24.56 -4.15 9.67
CA ILE A 567 -25.10 -5.13 8.72
C ILE A 567 -26.58 -5.43 8.97
N ARG A 568 -27.04 -5.43 10.24
CA ARG A 568 -28.47 -5.56 10.56
C ARG A 568 -29.26 -4.38 10.01
N ALA A 569 -28.74 -3.16 10.13
CA ALA A 569 -29.36 -1.97 9.54
C ALA A 569 -29.41 -2.09 8.01
N TRP A 570 -28.32 -2.55 7.37
CA TRP A 570 -28.29 -2.79 5.93
C TRP A 570 -29.35 -3.83 5.49
N CYS A 571 -29.50 -4.94 6.21
CA CYS A 571 -30.53 -5.95 5.92
C CYS A 571 -31.93 -5.36 6.04
N GLN A 572 -32.19 -4.48 7.01
CA GLN A 572 -33.47 -3.81 7.15
C GLN A 572 -33.72 -2.83 5.99
N ASP A 573 -32.73 -2.05 5.61
CA ASP A 573 -32.78 -1.14 4.44
C ASP A 573 -33.06 -1.94 3.15
N ALA A 574 -32.31 -3.01 2.92
CA ALA A 574 -32.50 -3.91 1.78
C ALA A 574 -33.92 -4.51 1.75
N THR A 575 -34.44 -4.95 2.89
CA THR A 575 -35.82 -5.47 3.00
C THR A 575 -36.85 -4.41 2.62
N ASN A 576 -36.70 -3.19 3.15
CA ASN A 576 -37.64 -2.10 2.90
C ASN A 576 -37.64 -1.65 1.42
N LEU A 577 -36.45 -1.58 0.83
CA LEU A 577 -36.26 -1.06 -0.54
C LEU A 577 -36.57 -2.10 -1.62
N THR A 578 -36.21 -3.37 -1.40
CA THR A 578 -36.40 -4.43 -2.42
C THR A 578 -37.69 -5.24 -2.25
N LYS A 579 -38.34 -5.20 -1.08
CA LYS A 579 -39.46 -6.06 -0.67
C LYS A 579 -39.09 -7.54 -0.51
N ASN A 580 -37.81 -7.89 -0.66
CA ASN A 580 -37.31 -9.22 -0.37
C ASN A 580 -36.86 -9.25 1.11
N LYS A 581 -37.04 -10.38 1.78
CA LYS A 581 -36.66 -10.51 3.19
C LYS A 581 -35.15 -10.75 3.32
N TRP A 582 -34.48 -9.83 3.99
CA TRP A 582 -33.05 -9.89 4.31
C TRP A 582 -32.86 -9.96 5.82
N SER A 583 -32.00 -10.84 6.28
CA SER A 583 -31.65 -10.98 7.69
C SER A 583 -30.14 -11.22 7.87
N PHE A 584 -29.66 -11.03 9.09
CA PHE A 584 -28.27 -11.28 9.45
C PHE A 584 -28.20 -12.18 10.68
N ILE A 585 -27.31 -13.16 10.61
CA ILE A 585 -26.95 -14.00 11.75
C ILE A 585 -25.44 -14.08 11.91
N ARG A 586 -25.02 -14.27 13.15
CA ARG A 586 -23.63 -14.60 13.47
C ARG A 586 -23.58 -16.03 13.99
N VAL A 587 -22.67 -16.82 13.44
CA VAL A 587 -22.47 -18.22 13.82
C VAL A 587 -21.14 -18.36 14.53
N ASP A 588 -21.20 -18.71 15.80
CA ASP A 588 -20.02 -19.03 16.58
C ASP A 588 -19.55 -20.47 16.31
N GLN A 589 -18.23 -20.64 16.20
CA GLN A 589 -17.65 -21.97 15.89
C GLN A 589 -17.99 -23.01 16.95
N GLU A 590 -17.91 -22.67 18.24
CA GLU A 590 -18.19 -23.61 19.31
C GLU A 590 -19.67 -24.02 19.33
N ALA A 591 -20.57 -23.08 19.03
CA ALA A 591 -22.01 -23.36 18.93
C ALA A 591 -22.31 -24.26 17.74
N PHE A 592 -21.67 -24.03 16.60
CA PHE A 592 -21.82 -24.83 15.40
C PHE A 592 -21.31 -26.27 15.57
N GLU A 593 -20.17 -26.46 16.20
CA GLU A 593 -19.52 -27.77 16.39
C GLU A 593 -20.22 -28.67 17.42
N LYS A 594 -21.00 -28.09 18.35
CA LYS A 594 -21.71 -28.85 19.40
C LYS A 594 -22.82 -29.74 18.88
N PHE A 595 -23.43 -29.38 17.76
CA PHE A 595 -24.63 -30.06 17.23
C PHE A 595 -24.47 -30.41 15.76
N ARG A 596 -25.17 -31.45 15.29
CA ARG A 596 -25.30 -31.78 13.87
C ARG A 596 -26.63 -31.29 13.37
N PHE A 597 -26.65 -30.17 12.66
CA PHE A 597 -27.87 -29.60 12.09
C PHE A 597 -28.14 -30.20 10.72
N LYS A 598 -29.44 -30.40 10.39
CA LYS A 598 -29.90 -30.82 9.06
C LYS A 598 -30.34 -29.65 8.19
N SER A 599 -30.75 -28.55 8.81
CA SER A 599 -31.21 -27.36 8.13
C SER A 599 -30.62 -26.11 8.73
N LEU A 600 -30.62 -25.02 7.97
CA LEU A 600 -30.16 -23.71 8.45
C LEU A 600 -31.12 -23.15 9.51
N SER A 601 -32.42 -23.41 9.38
CA SER A 601 -33.45 -23.02 10.37
C SER A 601 -33.24 -23.68 11.73
N GLU A 602 -32.82 -24.97 11.77
CA GLU A 602 -32.43 -25.60 13.03
C GLU A 602 -31.24 -24.91 13.70
N LEU A 603 -30.21 -24.55 12.91
CA LEU A 603 -29.05 -23.82 13.41
C LEU A 603 -29.44 -22.43 13.95
N ILE A 604 -30.25 -21.67 13.21
CA ILE A 604 -30.73 -20.35 13.64
C ILE A 604 -31.47 -20.45 14.96
N SER A 605 -32.43 -21.41 15.06
CA SER A 605 -33.20 -21.62 16.29
C SER A 605 -32.33 -21.98 17.49
N ALA A 606 -31.19 -22.68 17.28
CA ALA A 606 -30.27 -23.02 18.35
C ALA A 606 -29.37 -21.89 18.81
N ILE A 607 -29.12 -20.89 17.94
CA ILE A 607 -28.28 -19.73 18.25
C ILE A 607 -29.10 -18.61 18.90
N GLU A 608 -30.40 -18.51 18.62
CA GLU A 608 -31.27 -17.48 19.17
C GLU A 608 -31.77 -17.81 20.61
N VAL A 609 -31.48 -19.01 21.11
CA VAL A 609 -31.75 -19.44 22.51
C VAL A 609 -30.53 -19.18 23.40
#